data_ce27477e0435491df39bfa1bb7039ac9
#
_entry.id   ce27477e0435491df39bfa1bb7039ac9
#
_cell.length_a   1.000
_cell.length_b   1.000
_cell.length_c   1.000
_cell.angle_alpha   90.00
_cell.angle_beta   90.00
_cell.angle_gamma   90.00
#
_symmetry.space_group_name_H-M   'P 1'
#
loop_
_entity.id
_entity.type
_entity.pdbx_description
1 polymer ?
#
loop_
_entity_poly.entity_id
_entity_poly.type
_entity_poly.pdbx_seq_one_letter_code
_entity_poly.pdbx_strand_id
1 'polypeptide(L)'
;MEEEKKQYFTLSVYTENNVGLVNRISTIFLKRHVNLLSMTASESEIEDVYRFTILVKMTEEKVKKIVGQIEKQIEVIKAFYHTDSETISQETALYKVASGLLFDEPQIQNIIKRSGATIVTVNKKFFVIQKTGRRIETEALYSALKPYGLLQFVRSGRIAVSKESMNISEVLEDFDE
;
A
#
# COMPACT_ATOMS: atom_id res chain seq x y z
N MET A 1 -18.65 -22.40 -16.84
CA MET A 1 -17.53 -21.42 -16.77
C MET A 1 -17.46 -21.00 -15.32
N GLU A 2 -16.48 -21.50 -14.57
CA GLU A 2 -16.22 -20.97 -13.23
C GLU A 2 -15.81 -19.51 -13.38
N GLU A 3 -16.55 -18.59 -12.73
CA GLU A 3 -16.11 -17.20 -12.62
C GLU A 3 -14.78 -17.21 -11.85
N GLU A 4 -13.67 -16.91 -12.53
CA GLU A 4 -12.36 -16.76 -11.90
C GLU A 4 -12.46 -15.77 -10.72
N LYS A 5 -12.19 -16.25 -9.53
CA LYS A 5 -12.33 -15.49 -8.30
C LYS A 5 -11.33 -14.34 -8.25
N LYS A 6 -11.84 -13.11 -8.22
CA LYS A 6 -10.99 -11.91 -8.03
C LYS A 6 -10.41 -11.90 -6.62
N GLN A 7 -9.09 -11.77 -6.52
CA GLN A 7 -8.35 -11.63 -5.26
C GLN A 7 -7.41 -10.42 -5.28
N TYR A 8 -6.86 -10.10 -4.12
CA TYR A 8 -5.88 -9.02 -4.00
C TYR A 8 -4.50 -9.52 -4.42
N PHE A 9 -3.84 -8.69 -5.24
CA PHE A 9 -2.45 -8.89 -5.62
C PHE A 9 -1.65 -7.63 -5.30
N THR A 10 -0.45 -7.85 -4.76
CA THR A 10 0.57 -6.82 -4.61
C THR A 10 1.61 -7.02 -5.71
N LEU A 11 1.78 -5.99 -6.54
CA LEU A 11 2.84 -5.95 -7.53
C LEU A 11 4.01 -5.14 -6.98
N SER A 12 5.21 -5.68 -7.10
CA SER A 12 6.47 -5.00 -6.82
C SER A 12 7.19 -4.81 -8.15
N VAL A 13 7.37 -3.56 -8.57
CA VAL A 13 7.98 -3.22 -9.85
C VAL A 13 9.25 -2.42 -9.58
N TYR A 14 10.38 -2.93 -10.03
CA TYR A 14 11.70 -2.29 -9.94
C TYR A 14 12.05 -1.67 -11.27
N THR A 15 12.51 -0.44 -11.25
CA THR A 15 12.68 0.37 -12.45
C THR A 15 13.88 1.29 -12.31
N GLU A 16 14.46 1.71 -13.42
CA GLU A 16 15.36 2.87 -13.44
C GLU A 16 14.62 4.12 -12.97
N ASN A 17 15.38 5.12 -12.51
CA ASN A 17 14.84 6.43 -12.11
C ASN A 17 14.58 7.31 -13.34
N ASN A 18 13.44 7.10 -14.00
CA ASN A 18 13.07 7.84 -15.21
C ASN A 18 11.79 8.67 -15.03
N VAL A 19 11.82 9.92 -15.52
CA VAL A 19 10.67 10.82 -15.53
C VAL A 19 9.54 10.23 -16.40
N GLY A 20 8.31 10.27 -15.89
CA GLY A 20 7.13 9.81 -16.63
C GLY A 20 6.79 8.33 -16.46
N LEU A 21 7.59 7.57 -15.72
CA LEU A 21 7.36 6.13 -15.52
C LEU A 21 6.05 5.83 -14.79
N VAL A 22 5.67 6.64 -13.80
CA VAL A 22 4.35 6.55 -13.13
C VAL A 22 3.23 6.58 -14.15
N ASN A 23 3.32 7.47 -15.14
CA ASN A 23 2.33 7.61 -16.21
C ASN A 23 2.27 6.37 -17.11
N ARG A 24 3.41 5.80 -17.47
CA ARG A 24 3.49 4.59 -18.31
C ARG A 24 2.90 3.38 -17.60
N ILE A 25 3.31 3.14 -16.34
CA ILE A 25 2.78 2.05 -15.54
C ILE A 25 1.26 2.22 -15.34
N SER A 26 0.78 3.40 -14.93
CA SER A 26 -0.65 3.64 -14.74
C SER A 26 -1.46 3.48 -16.03
N THR A 27 -0.89 3.83 -17.20
CA THR A 27 -1.53 3.65 -18.51
C THR A 27 -1.80 2.17 -18.84
N ILE A 28 -0.92 1.26 -18.41
CA ILE A 28 -1.13 -0.19 -18.60
C ILE A 28 -2.40 -0.66 -17.89
N PHE A 29 -2.62 -0.20 -16.67
CA PHE A 29 -3.83 -0.53 -15.90
C PHE A 29 -5.07 0.14 -16.50
N LEU A 30 -4.96 1.41 -16.91
CA LEU A 30 -6.05 2.15 -17.56
C LEU A 30 -6.54 1.45 -18.82
N LYS A 31 -5.64 1.05 -19.74
CA LYS A 31 -5.98 0.33 -20.97
C LYS A 31 -6.68 -1.01 -20.73
N ARG A 32 -6.51 -1.60 -19.54
CA ARG A 32 -7.14 -2.87 -19.16
C ARG A 32 -8.36 -2.70 -18.24
N HIS A 33 -8.79 -1.45 -18.03
CA HIS A 33 -9.91 -1.11 -17.13
C HIS A 33 -9.72 -1.70 -15.71
N VAL A 34 -8.52 -1.59 -15.17
CA VAL A 34 -8.17 -2.04 -13.82
C VAL A 34 -7.96 -0.84 -12.90
N ASN A 35 -8.73 -0.78 -11.83
CA ASN A 35 -8.57 0.25 -10.80
C ASN A 35 -7.39 -0.09 -9.87
N LEU A 36 -6.49 0.85 -9.68
CA LEU A 36 -5.46 0.80 -8.66
C LEU A 36 -6.10 1.10 -7.29
N LEU A 37 -5.88 0.22 -6.32
CA LEU A 37 -6.36 0.42 -4.95
C LEU A 37 -5.38 1.24 -4.12
N SER A 38 -4.08 1.06 -4.37
CA SER A 38 -3.01 1.93 -3.90
C SER A 38 -1.80 1.79 -4.82
N MET A 39 -0.98 2.84 -4.86
CA MET A 39 0.31 2.84 -5.54
C MET A 39 1.25 3.71 -4.73
N THR A 40 2.37 3.12 -4.31
CA THR A 40 3.46 3.83 -3.65
C THR A 40 4.72 3.70 -4.50
N ALA A 41 5.53 4.74 -4.52
CA ALA A 41 6.81 4.76 -5.22
C ALA A 41 7.87 5.36 -4.30
N SER A 42 9.04 4.76 -4.24
CA SER A 42 10.19 5.23 -3.47
C SER A 42 11.48 4.70 -4.10
N GLU A 43 12.59 5.30 -3.72
CA GLU A 43 13.90 4.71 -3.95
C GLU A 43 13.96 3.31 -3.32
N SER A 44 14.64 2.40 -3.97
CA SER A 44 14.89 1.05 -3.44
C SER A 44 16.19 1.03 -2.63
N GLU A 45 16.56 -0.15 -2.16
CA GLU A 45 17.86 -0.43 -1.54
C GLU A 45 19.04 -0.42 -2.51
N ILE A 46 18.76 -0.38 -3.83
CA ILE A 46 19.75 -0.36 -4.91
C ILE A 46 19.82 1.06 -5.45
N GLU A 47 21.05 1.55 -5.64
CA GLU A 47 21.30 2.89 -6.18
C GLU A 47 20.66 3.07 -7.57
N ASP A 48 20.04 4.22 -7.82
CA ASP A 48 19.32 4.57 -9.06
C ASP A 48 18.14 3.66 -9.42
N VAL A 49 17.73 2.73 -8.54
CA VAL A 49 16.57 1.87 -8.74
C VAL A 49 15.39 2.34 -7.89
N TYR A 50 14.25 2.53 -8.54
CA TYR A 50 12.98 2.84 -7.90
C TYR A 50 12.10 1.60 -7.76
N ARG A 51 11.34 1.54 -6.68
CA ARG A 51 10.36 0.49 -6.43
C ARG A 51 8.96 1.05 -6.36
N PHE A 52 8.07 0.49 -7.18
CA PHE A 52 6.63 0.69 -7.06
C PHE A 52 6.00 -0.49 -6.33
N THR A 53 5.13 -0.21 -5.37
CA THR A 53 4.26 -1.21 -4.74
C THR A 53 2.82 -0.88 -5.10
N ILE A 54 2.17 -1.76 -5.86
CA ILE A 54 0.85 -1.52 -6.45
C ILE A 54 -0.10 -2.59 -5.92
N LEU A 55 -1.22 -2.16 -5.33
CA LEU A 55 -2.30 -3.03 -4.88
C LEU A 55 -3.45 -2.99 -5.87
N VAL A 56 -3.86 -4.17 -6.33
CA VAL A 56 -4.99 -4.35 -7.26
C VAL A 56 -5.89 -5.51 -6.82
N LYS A 57 -7.12 -5.54 -7.34
CA LYS A 57 -8.05 -6.66 -7.16
C LYS A 57 -8.50 -7.16 -8.53
N MET A 58 -8.06 -8.36 -8.89
CA MET A 58 -8.33 -8.96 -10.19
C MET A 58 -8.19 -10.48 -10.16
N THR A 59 -8.38 -11.15 -11.32
CA THR A 59 -8.10 -12.57 -11.49
C THR A 59 -6.60 -12.79 -11.70
N GLU A 60 -6.11 -14.00 -11.42
CA GLU A 60 -4.71 -14.36 -11.62
C GLU A 60 -4.28 -14.26 -13.08
N GLU A 61 -5.15 -14.67 -14.01
CA GLU A 61 -4.87 -14.53 -15.44
C GLU A 61 -4.61 -13.07 -15.85
N LYS A 62 -5.41 -12.12 -15.31
CA LYS A 62 -5.22 -10.70 -15.60
C LYS A 62 -3.92 -10.15 -15.02
N VAL A 63 -3.57 -10.51 -13.78
CA VAL A 63 -2.33 -10.00 -13.18
C VAL A 63 -1.11 -10.49 -13.93
N LYS A 64 -1.06 -11.77 -14.35
CA LYS A 64 0.03 -12.31 -15.19
C LYS A 64 0.22 -11.51 -16.47
N LYS A 65 -0.89 -11.19 -17.17
CA LYS A 65 -0.86 -10.38 -18.41
C LYS A 65 -0.38 -8.95 -18.16
N ILE A 66 -0.74 -8.35 -17.04
CA ILE A 66 -0.31 -6.98 -16.67
C ILE A 66 1.17 -6.97 -16.34
N VAL A 67 1.64 -7.88 -15.49
CA VAL A 67 3.05 -8.00 -15.14
C VAL A 67 3.92 -8.19 -16.37
N GLY A 68 3.55 -9.12 -17.27
CA GLY A 68 4.26 -9.31 -18.52
C GLY A 68 4.24 -8.12 -19.48
N GLN A 69 3.29 -7.18 -19.34
CA GLN A 69 3.31 -5.91 -20.08
C GLN A 69 4.15 -4.84 -19.40
N ILE A 70 4.21 -4.85 -18.07
CA ILE A 70 5.06 -3.97 -17.29
C ILE A 70 6.52 -4.32 -17.57
N GLU A 71 6.90 -5.59 -17.55
CA GLU A 71 8.26 -6.06 -17.85
C GLU A 71 8.74 -5.78 -19.27
N LYS A 72 7.83 -5.50 -20.21
CA LYS A 72 8.18 -5.07 -21.57
C LYS A 72 8.51 -3.58 -21.71
N GLN A 73 8.36 -2.79 -20.65
CA GLN A 73 8.80 -1.41 -20.66
C GLN A 73 10.32 -1.37 -20.49
N ILE A 74 10.99 -0.55 -21.28
CA ILE A 74 12.47 -0.51 -21.34
C ILE A 74 13.07 -0.17 -19.97
N GLU A 75 12.43 0.72 -19.22
CA GLU A 75 12.93 1.18 -17.93
C GLU A 75 12.58 0.25 -16.76
N VAL A 76 11.83 -0.81 -17.01
CA VAL A 76 11.46 -1.79 -15.98
C VAL A 76 12.53 -2.89 -15.93
N ILE A 77 13.19 -2.97 -14.79
CA ILE A 77 14.21 -3.98 -14.53
C ILE A 77 13.52 -5.31 -14.22
N LYS A 78 12.55 -5.30 -13.29
CA LYS A 78 11.81 -6.50 -12.89
C LYS A 78 10.44 -6.18 -12.31
N ALA A 79 9.48 -7.07 -12.49
CA ALA A 79 8.18 -6.98 -11.86
C ALA A 79 7.77 -8.35 -11.26
N PHE A 80 7.27 -8.30 -10.03
CA PHE A 80 6.73 -9.46 -9.31
C PHE A 80 5.28 -9.21 -8.95
N TYR A 81 4.51 -10.28 -8.80
CA TYR A 81 3.19 -10.21 -8.19
C TYR A 81 3.04 -11.32 -7.15
N HIS A 82 2.39 -10.99 -6.05
CA HIS A 82 2.14 -11.91 -4.95
C HIS A 82 0.72 -11.71 -4.42
N THR A 83 0.14 -12.78 -3.91
CA THR A 83 -1.12 -12.74 -3.16
C THR A 83 -0.88 -12.22 -1.74
N ASP A 84 -1.97 -11.91 -1.00
CA ASP A 84 -1.87 -11.51 0.40
C ASP A 84 -1.28 -12.62 1.30
N SER A 85 -1.43 -13.90 0.92
CA SER A 85 -0.83 -15.03 1.65
C SER A 85 0.68 -15.13 1.47
N GLU A 86 1.22 -14.62 0.39
CA GLU A 86 2.65 -14.67 0.01
C GLU A 86 3.42 -13.40 0.43
N THR A 87 2.74 -12.40 1.00
CA THR A 87 3.34 -11.13 1.39
C THR A 87 3.21 -10.83 2.88
N ILE A 88 4.16 -10.05 3.40
CA ILE A 88 4.03 -9.28 4.63
C ILE A 88 3.78 -7.85 4.21
N SER A 89 2.61 -7.32 4.52
CA SER A 89 2.21 -5.98 4.08
C SER A 89 1.70 -5.12 5.23
N GLN A 90 2.00 -3.83 5.15
CA GLN A 90 1.51 -2.82 6.09
C GLN A 90 1.15 -1.52 5.34
N GLU A 91 0.36 -0.69 5.99
CA GLU A 91 0.12 0.71 5.65
C GLU A 91 0.12 1.54 6.92
N THR A 92 0.39 2.84 6.81
CA THR A 92 0.24 3.80 7.90
C THR A 92 -0.99 4.66 7.64
N ALA A 93 -1.82 4.85 8.67
CA ALA A 93 -2.98 5.72 8.59
C ALA A 93 -2.94 6.80 9.68
N LEU A 94 -3.40 8.00 9.34
CA LEU A 94 -3.55 9.13 10.25
C LEU A 94 -5.03 9.47 10.40
N TYR A 95 -5.43 9.69 11.64
CA TYR A 95 -6.82 10.02 12.03
C TYR A 95 -6.79 11.34 12.80
N LYS A 96 -7.42 12.37 12.27
CA LYS A 96 -7.54 13.67 12.92
C LYS A 96 -8.91 13.78 13.58
N VAL A 97 -8.92 14.06 14.86
CA VAL A 97 -10.13 14.08 15.72
C VAL A 97 -10.17 15.36 16.55
N ALA A 98 -11.34 15.86 16.90
CA ALA A 98 -11.49 17.04 17.74
C ALA A 98 -10.97 16.79 19.17
N SER A 99 -10.20 17.76 19.75
CA SER A 99 -9.54 17.58 21.05
C SER A 99 -10.48 17.35 22.21
N GLY A 100 -11.68 17.97 22.20
CA GLY A 100 -12.68 17.77 23.25
C GLY A 100 -13.01 16.28 23.49
N LEU A 101 -13.05 15.50 22.41
CA LEU A 101 -13.36 14.07 22.49
C LEU A 101 -12.30 13.24 23.24
N LEU A 102 -11.05 13.71 23.28
CA LEU A 102 -10.00 13.01 24.02
C LEU A 102 -10.21 13.06 25.54
N PHE A 103 -10.80 14.17 26.01
CA PHE A 103 -11.01 14.43 27.44
C PHE A 103 -12.45 14.10 27.89
N ASP A 104 -13.43 14.35 27.03
CA ASP A 104 -14.84 14.23 27.37
C ASP A 104 -15.40 12.81 27.12
N GLU A 105 -14.74 12.02 26.25
CA GLU A 105 -15.20 10.70 25.83
C GLU A 105 -14.19 9.60 26.23
N PRO A 106 -14.34 8.94 27.39
CA PRO A 106 -13.44 7.87 27.84
C PRO A 106 -13.32 6.70 26.85
N GLN A 107 -14.35 6.49 26.02
CA GLN A 107 -14.35 5.46 24.98
C GLN A 107 -13.28 5.70 23.92
N ILE A 108 -12.99 6.95 23.57
CA ILE A 108 -11.93 7.29 22.59
C ILE A 108 -10.55 6.85 23.10
N GLN A 109 -10.25 7.09 24.38
CA GLN A 109 -8.99 6.64 24.99
C GLN A 109 -8.87 5.11 24.95
N ASN A 110 -9.98 4.41 25.22
CA ASN A 110 -10.03 2.95 25.16
C ASN A 110 -9.85 2.41 23.74
N ILE A 111 -10.45 3.06 22.73
CA ILE A 111 -10.27 2.71 21.32
C ILE A 111 -8.80 2.86 20.92
N ILE A 112 -8.17 3.99 21.26
CA ILE A 112 -6.74 4.25 20.97
C ILE A 112 -5.88 3.15 21.60
N LYS A 113 -6.07 2.90 22.90
CA LYS A 113 -5.30 1.91 23.66
C LYS A 113 -5.44 0.49 23.09
N ARG A 114 -6.68 0.06 22.82
CA ARG A 114 -6.96 -1.29 22.30
C ARG A 114 -6.48 -1.51 20.88
N SER A 115 -6.50 -0.46 20.06
CA SER A 115 -6.01 -0.55 18.68
C SER A 115 -4.49 -0.57 18.57
N GLY A 116 -3.75 -0.24 19.64
CA GLY A 116 -2.32 -0.04 19.60
C GLY A 116 -1.91 1.16 18.73
N ALA A 117 -2.82 2.13 18.59
CA ALA A 117 -2.52 3.38 17.91
C ALA A 117 -1.72 4.32 18.81
N THR A 118 -0.95 5.20 18.22
CA THR A 118 -0.14 6.21 18.93
C THR A 118 -0.67 7.61 18.64
N ILE A 119 -0.58 8.50 19.62
CA ILE A 119 -0.90 9.91 19.46
C ILE A 119 0.34 10.61 18.90
N VAL A 120 0.19 11.22 17.72
CA VAL A 120 1.28 11.94 17.03
C VAL A 120 1.38 13.38 17.54
N THR A 121 0.24 14.04 17.70
CA THR A 121 0.16 15.41 18.18
C THR A 121 -1.17 15.71 18.84
N VAL A 122 -1.16 16.64 19.79
CA VAL A 122 -2.35 17.16 20.46
C VAL A 122 -2.23 18.69 20.55
N ASN A 123 -3.30 19.37 20.21
CA ASN A 123 -3.43 20.82 20.46
C ASN A 123 -4.84 21.16 20.96
N LYS A 124 -5.15 22.45 21.17
CA LYS A 124 -6.44 22.89 21.70
C LYS A 124 -7.65 22.59 20.81
N LYS A 125 -7.44 22.34 19.51
CA LYS A 125 -8.54 22.15 18.54
C LYS A 125 -8.69 20.70 18.09
N PHE A 126 -7.57 19.98 17.93
CA PHE A 126 -7.57 18.61 17.44
C PHE A 126 -6.39 17.81 17.99
N PHE A 127 -6.48 16.51 17.87
CA PHE A 127 -5.36 15.59 18.01
C PHE A 127 -5.30 14.65 16.80
N VAL A 128 -4.10 14.11 16.56
CA VAL A 128 -3.84 13.17 15.46
C VAL A 128 -3.35 11.86 16.02
N ILE A 129 -3.98 10.79 15.61
CA ILE A 129 -3.62 9.42 15.94
C ILE A 129 -2.99 8.77 14.71
N GLN A 130 -1.98 7.96 14.91
CA GLN A 130 -1.35 7.12 13.89
C GLN A 130 -1.57 5.64 14.22
N LYS A 131 -1.88 4.86 13.19
CA LYS A 131 -1.87 3.40 13.25
C LYS A 131 -1.11 2.86 12.06
N THR A 132 -0.07 2.06 12.32
CA THR A 132 0.59 1.22 11.31
C THR A 132 0.13 -0.21 11.50
N GLY A 133 -0.22 -0.87 10.41
CA GLY A 133 -0.71 -2.24 10.42
C GLY A 133 -1.27 -2.66 9.07
N ARG A 134 -1.91 -3.83 9.04
CA ARG A 134 -2.62 -4.30 7.85
C ARG A 134 -3.86 -3.45 7.61
N ARG A 135 -4.32 -3.39 6.38
CA ARG A 135 -5.50 -2.61 5.99
C ARG A 135 -6.73 -2.90 6.85
N ILE A 136 -6.94 -4.16 7.24
CA ILE A 136 -8.05 -4.54 8.10
C ILE A 136 -7.97 -3.86 9.48
N GLU A 137 -6.77 -3.66 10.00
CA GLU A 137 -6.54 -3.04 11.32
C GLU A 137 -6.74 -1.52 11.24
N THR A 138 -6.24 -0.87 10.18
CA THR A 138 -6.43 0.57 9.97
C THR A 138 -7.90 0.90 9.68
N GLU A 139 -8.60 0.05 8.93
CA GLU A 139 -10.03 0.18 8.65
C GLU A 139 -10.89 -0.06 9.90
N ALA A 140 -10.52 -1.02 10.76
CA ALA A 140 -11.22 -1.25 12.03
C ALA A 140 -11.14 -0.02 12.93
N LEU A 141 -9.96 0.61 13.03
CA LEU A 141 -9.81 1.86 13.80
C LEU A 141 -10.61 3.02 13.17
N TYR A 142 -10.60 3.15 11.84
CA TYR A 142 -11.43 4.14 11.14
C TYR A 142 -12.91 3.96 11.49
N SER A 143 -13.41 2.73 11.41
CA SER A 143 -14.81 2.40 11.71
C SER A 143 -15.17 2.68 13.16
N ALA A 144 -14.26 2.41 14.10
CA ALA A 144 -14.45 2.68 15.52
C ALA A 144 -14.48 4.20 15.84
N LEU A 145 -13.71 5.01 15.13
CA LEU A 145 -13.64 6.46 15.35
C LEU A 145 -14.71 7.24 14.58
N LYS A 146 -15.20 6.70 13.48
CA LYS A 146 -16.20 7.36 12.60
C LYS A 146 -17.44 7.89 13.33
N PRO A 147 -18.06 7.17 14.28
CA PRO A 147 -19.24 7.66 15.02
C PRO A 147 -18.97 8.92 15.85
N TYR A 148 -17.73 9.16 16.24
CA TYR A 148 -17.31 10.33 17.05
C TYR A 148 -16.95 11.55 16.21
N GLY A 149 -17.02 11.46 14.88
CA GLY A 149 -16.73 12.56 13.96
C GLY A 149 -15.24 12.75 13.69
N LEU A 150 -14.73 12.02 12.69
CA LEU A 150 -13.38 12.25 12.15
C LEU A 150 -13.35 13.56 11.36
N LEU A 151 -12.37 14.43 11.66
CA LEU A 151 -12.13 15.63 10.91
C LEU A 151 -11.39 15.35 9.60
N GLN A 152 -10.46 14.38 9.62
CA GLN A 152 -9.70 13.96 8.44
C GLN A 152 -9.16 12.54 8.64
N PHE A 153 -9.07 11.79 7.55
CA PHE A 153 -8.48 10.48 7.49
C PHE A 153 -7.59 10.35 6.25
N VAL A 154 -6.37 9.84 6.43
CA VAL A 154 -5.40 9.65 5.35
C VAL A 154 -4.66 8.34 5.58
N ARG A 155 -4.33 7.63 4.50
CA ARG A 155 -3.47 6.43 4.54
C ARG A 155 -2.36 6.51 3.50
N SER A 156 -1.23 5.89 3.79
CA SER A 156 -0.03 5.93 2.94
C SER A 156 -0.14 5.09 1.67
N GLY A 157 -1.08 4.17 1.63
CA GLY A 157 -1.02 3.04 0.70
C GLY A 157 -0.16 1.90 1.25
N ARG A 158 -0.19 0.76 0.54
CA ARG A 158 0.49 -0.47 0.96
C ARG A 158 1.98 -0.40 0.69
N ILE A 159 2.78 -0.82 1.67
CA ILE A 159 4.14 -1.31 1.49
C ILE A 159 4.14 -2.81 1.77
N ALA A 160 4.99 -3.59 1.10
CA ALA A 160 5.00 -5.03 1.24
C ALA A 160 6.37 -5.63 0.91
N VAL A 161 6.66 -6.77 1.54
CA VAL A 161 7.79 -7.64 1.17
C VAL A 161 7.26 -9.06 0.93
N SER A 162 7.94 -9.83 0.10
CA SER A 162 7.65 -11.24 -0.09
C SER A 162 7.96 -12.02 1.20
N LYS A 163 7.22 -13.11 1.45
CA LYS A 163 7.57 -14.10 2.48
C LYS A 163 8.68 -15.04 2.04
N GLU A 164 8.98 -15.07 0.75
CA GLU A 164 10.11 -15.83 0.23
C GLU A 164 11.43 -15.17 0.66
N SER A 165 12.45 -16.03 0.87
CA SER A 165 13.81 -15.57 1.14
C SER A 165 14.43 -15.08 -0.16
N MET A 166 14.08 -13.86 -0.57
CA MET A 166 14.52 -13.22 -1.80
C MET A 166 15.52 -12.12 -1.47
N ASN A 167 16.71 -12.20 -2.02
CA ASN A 167 17.68 -11.11 -2.03
C ASN A 167 17.48 -10.30 -3.32
N ILE A 168 16.92 -9.11 -3.22
CA ILE A 168 16.59 -8.31 -4.39
C ILE A 168 17.84 -7.89 -5.17
N SER A 169 18.94 -7.57 -4.49
CA SER A 169 20.20 -7.22 -5.16
C SER A 169 20.68 -8.34 -6.08
N GLU A 170 20.72 -9.58 -5.59
CA GLU A 170 21.10 -10.75 -6.39
C GLU A 170 20.13 -10.98 -7.56
N VAL A 171 18.83 -10.85 -7.32
CA VAL A 171 17.81 -11.09 -8.36
C VAL A 171 17.84 -10.03 -9.46
N LEU A 172 18.25 -8.78 -9.18
CA LEU A 172 18.33 -7.72 -10.18
C LEU A 172 19.68 -7.71 -10.91
N GLU A 173 20.77 -8.15 -10.27
CA GLU A 173 22.11 -8.30 -10.90
C GLU A 173 22.10 -9.36 -12.01
N ASP A 174 21.33 -10.43 -11.88
CA ASP A 174 21.18 -11.48 -12.90
C ASP A 174 20.55 -11.00 -14.22
N PHE A 175 20.13 -9.73 -14.33
CA PHE A 175 19.53 -9.16 -15.53
C PHE A 175 20.45 -8.17 -16.29
N ASP A 176 21.60 -7.82 -15.72
CA ASP A 176 22.59 -6.95 -16.38
C ASP A 176 23.59 -7.74 -17.26
N GLU A 177 23.47 -9.07 -17.37
CA GLU A 177 24.18 -9.95 -18.29
C GLU A 177 23.33 -10.32 -19.53
#